data_f000c7de54ea8cb597f7c7ebd46f1851
#
_entry.id   f000c7de54ea8cb597f7c7ebd46f1851
#
_cell.length_a   1.000
_cell.length_b   1.000
_cell.length_c   1.000
_cell.angle_alpha   90.00
_cell.angle_beta   90.00
_cell.angle_gamma   90.00
#
_symmetry.space_group_name_H-M   'P 1'
#
loop_
_entity.id
_entity.type
_entity.pdbx_description
1 polymer ?
#
loop_
_entity_poly.entity_id
_entity_poly.type
_entity_poly.pdbx_seq_one_letter_code
_entity_poly.pdbx_strand_id
1 'polypeptide(L)'
;SVEILEEAFQADLHDIKFAKHRIQDVEGTPVQVIHLGMTGNLAYEVHGPIADYTKIYNKIWETGQKFGAKQQGQHCYCLFNHTEAGFPNINLHYPLPWFESGEGLATWCAEHPAIASYNMGRRLNGSVGDDLQTRFVTPYDTGLGFLVKFNHDFMGREALEKIAANQTRNVCTLEWDPESVGRVFAAMNTAGNNVEDISDPTDCRFVYNFANQCYEYRADKVLNEAGKMIGISSGRIHSYSYGTMISLGFIDPTYIREGTELTLVWGTPSTQQMDVKVRVARYPYNKDLVRNEDRDVSEIPTLGHGRMVGQTTGDGSAWGDWYKSYNE
;
A
#
# COMPACT_ATOMS: atom_id res chain seq x y z
N SER A 1 -12.89 -0.04 14.66
CA SER A 1 -13.54 1.05 13.89
C SER A 1 -15.07 0.99 13.97
N VAL A 2 -15.69 -0.19 13.81
CA VAL A 2 -17.16 -0.30 13.84
C VAL A 2 -17.73 0.24 15.15
N GLU A 3 -17.23 -0.15 16.31
CA GLU A 3 -17.69 0.32 17.62
C GLU A 3 -17.67 1.85 17.77
N ILE A 4 -16.64 2.51 17.20
CA ILE A 4 -16.55 3.97 17.20
C ILE A 4 -17.71 4.57 16.42
N LEU A 5 -18.00 4.02 15.25
CA LEU A 5 -19.09 4.50 14.39
C LEU A 5 -20.45 4.21 15.02
N GLU A 6 -20.63 3.04 15.61
CA GLU A 6 -21.88 2.67 16.30
C GLU A 6 -22.17 3.59 17.49
N GLU A 7 -21.17 3.88 18.32
CA GLU A 7 -21.33 4.83 19.41
C GLU A 7 -21.53 6.25 18.89
N ALA A 8 -20.78 6.67 17.86
CA ALA A 8 -20.92 8.00 17.29
C ALA A 8 -22.30 8.21 16.68
N PHE A 9 -22.86 7.21 16.01
CA PHE A 9 -24.08 7.32 15.22
C PHE A 9 -25.31 6.76 15.93
N GLN A 10 -25.12 6.12 17.10
CA GLN A 10 -26.17 5.45 17.87
C GLN A 10 -26.94 4.44 17.00
N ALA A 11 -26.22 3.62 16.25
CA ALA A 11 -26.74 2.69 15.28
C ALA A 11 -25.99 1.36 15.32
N ASP A 12 -26.64 0.26 15.01
CA ASP A 12 -26.00 -1.02 14.76
C ASP A 12 -25.47 -1.05 13.30
N LEU A 13 -24.19 -1.27 13.11
CA LEU A 13 -23.52 -1.31 11.82
C LEU A 13 -22.82 -2.64 11.56
N HIS A 14 -22.88 -3.60 12.48
CA HIS A 14 -22.23 -4.90 12.39
C HIS A 14 -22.75 -5.77 11.24
N ASP A 15 -24.00 -5.56 10.83
CA ASP A 15 -24.62 -6.30 9.74
C ASP A 15 -24.29 -5.80 8.34
N ILE A 16 -23.57 -4.67 8.22
CA ILE A 16 -23.13 -4.16 6.92
C ILE A 16 -21.99 -5.07 6.40
N LYS A 17 -22.31 -5.90 5.42
CA LYS A 17 -21.36 -6.81 4.80
C LYS A 17 -20.32 -6.04 3.99
N PHE A 18 -19.16 -6.65 3.76
CA PHE A 18 -18.10 -6.09 2.93
C PHE A 18 -18.62 -5.64 1.55
N ALA A 19 -18.16 -4.47 1.10
CA ALA A 19 -18.61 -3.78 -0.12
C ALA A 19 -20.11 -3.45 -0.16
N LYS A 20 -20.76 -3.38 1.01
CA LYS A 20 -22.14 -2.90 1.16
C LYS A 20 -22.16 -1.62 1.97
N HIS A 21 -23.27 -0.90 1.85
CA HIS A 21 -23.47 0.35 2.57
C HIS A 21 -24.88 0.48 3.12
N ARG A 22 -25.02 1.42 4.02
CA ARG A 22 -26.31 1.89 4.55
C ARG A 22 -26.30 3.40 4.65
N ILE A 23 -27.47 4.02 4.40
CA ILE A 23 -27.68 5.42 4.75
C ILE A 23 -28.14 5.47 6.20
N GLN A 24 -27.38 6.21 7.00
CA GLN A 24 -27.65 6.42 8.43
C GLN A 24 -27.93 7.90 8.66
N ASP A 25 -28.99 8.21 9.41
CA ASP A 25 -29.18 9.58 9.89
C ASP A 25 -28.29 9.82 11.11
N VAL A 26 -27.51 10.90 11.04
CA VAL A 26 -26.65 11.33 12.13
C VAL A 26 -26.99 12.77 12.50
N GLU A 27 -27.84 12.93 13.51
CA GLU A 27 -28.28 14.24 13.99
C GLU A 27 -28.92 15.10 12.89
N GLY A 28 -29.79 14.48 12.10
CA GLY A 28 -30.47 15.12 10.97
C GLY A 28 -29.65 15.22 9.68
N THR A 29 -28.46 14.64 9.65
CA THR A 29 -27.61 14.59 8.44
C THR A 29 -27.58 13.15 7.91
N PRO A 30 -28.05 12.91 6.67
CA PRO A 30 -27.92 11.58 6.06
C PRO A 30 -26.48 11.34 5.65
N VAL A 31 -25.88 10.27 6.16
CA VAL A 31 -24.53 9.81 5.80
C VAL A 31 -24.58 8.40 5.27
N GLN A 32 -23.77 8.11 4.27
CA GLN A 32 -23.55 6.78 3.76
C GLN A 32 -22.39 6.14 4.53
N VAL A 33 -22.64 5.06 5.22
CA VAL A 33 -21.61 4.23 5.88
C VAL A 33 -21.36 3.03 5.01
N ILE A 34 -20.13 2.88 4.52
CA ILE A 34 -19.71 1.80 3.64
C ILE A 34 -18.71 0.91 4.39
N HIS A 35 -18.97 -0.39 4.48
CA HIS A 35 -17.97 -1.35 4.94
C HIS A 35 -17.03 -1.65 3.79
N LEU A 36 -15.92 -0.94 3.73
CA LEU A 36 -14.92 -1.05 2.68
C LEU A 36 -13.54 -0.70 3.22
N GLY A 37 -12.53 -1.49 2.83
CA GLY A 37 -11.14 -1.24 3.13
C GLY A 37 -10.25 -1.96 2.14
N MET A 38 -9.16 -1.32 1.75
CA MET A 38 -8.20 -1.84 0.76
C MET A 38 -7.00 -2.54 1.40
N THR A 39 -6.87 -2.46 2.71
CA THR A 39 -5.68 -2.92 3.44
C THR A 39 -5.89 -4.19 4.24
N GLY A 40 -7.01 -4.87 4.01
CA GLY A 40 -7.41 -6.06 4.76
C GLY A 40 -7.86 -5.80 6.20
N ASN A 41 -7.73 -4.59 6.73
CA ASN A 41 -8.20 -4.19 8.05
C ASN A 41 -9.70 -3.90 8.03
N LEU A 42 -10.38 -4.17 9.16
CA LEU A 42 -11.77 -3.76 9.30
C LEU A 42 -11.87 -2.24 9.18
N ALA A 43 -12.42 -1.77 8.08
CA ALA A 43 -12.48 -0.37 7.72
C ALA A 43 -13.87 0.04 7.23
N TYR A 44 -14.19 1.31 7.45
CA TYR A 44 -15.42 1.92 7.01
C TYR A 44 -15.12 3.28 6.41
N GLU A 45 -15.84 3.61 5.36
CA GLU A 45 -15.88 4.95 4.80
C GLU A 45 -17.20 5.62 5.16
N VAL A 46 -17.14 6.90 5.47
CA VAL A 46 -18.32 7.70 5.80
C VAL A 46 -18.41 8.87 4.81
N HIS A 47 -19.46 8.88 4.01
CA HIS A 47 -19.69 9.86 2.98
C HIS A 47 -20.97 10.65 3.30
N GLY A 48 -20.93 11.97 3.13
CA GLY A 48 -22.06 12.84 3.42
C GLY A 48 -21.97 14.20 2.73
N PRO A 49 -22.96 15.08 2.99
CA PRO A 49 -22.94 16.43 2.46
C PRO A 49 -21.70 17.20 2.92
N ILE A 50 -21.05 17.91 2.00
CA ILE A 50 -19.86 18.69 2.32
C ILE A 50 -20.10 19.79 3.36
N ALA A 51 -21.33 20.31 3.42
CA ALA A 51 -21.71 21.33 4.41
C ALA A 51 -21.62 20.80 5.86
N ASP A 52 -21.81 19.51 6.06
CA ASP A 52 -21.87 18.86 7.38
C ASP A 52 -20.61 18.07 7.72
N TYR A 53 -19.61 18.03 6.81
CA TYR A 53 -18.46 17.13 6.98
C TYR A 53 -17.71 17.36 8.29
N THR A 54 -17.52 18.62 8.69
CA THR A 54 -16.81 18.96 9.94
C THR A 54 -17.58 18.47 11.15
N LYS A 55 -18.91 18.61 11.16
CA LYS A 55 -19.77 18.11 12.24
C LYS A 55 -19.64 16.60 12.38
N ILE A 56 -19.77 15.87 11.27
CA ILE A 56 -19.68 14.40 11.26
C ILE A 56 -18.27 13.92 11.63
N TYR A 57 -17.24 14.55 11.06
CA TYR A 57 -15.84 14.23 11.38
C TYR A 57 -15.55 14.42 12.88
N ASN A 58 -15.92 15.57 13.45
CA ASN A 58 -15.69 15.85 14.85
C ASN A 58 -16.41 14.85 15.76
N LYS A 59 -17.65 14.51 15.42
CA LYS A 59 -18.42 13.51 16.19
C LYS A 59 -17.72 12.14 16.21
N ILE A 60 -17.24 11.69 15.06
CA ILE A 60 -16.47 10.42 14.97
C ILE A 60 -15.15 10.55 15.74
N TRP A 61 -14.46 11.67 15.58
CA TRP A 61 -13.17 11.89 16.23
C TRP A 61 -13.27 11.96 17.74
N GLU A 62 -14.21 12.73 18.27
CA GLU A 62 -14.46 12.88 19.71
C GLU A 62 -14.89 11.55 20.35
N THR A 63 -15.75 10.81 19.68
CA THR A 63 -16.10 9.45 20.09
C THR A 63 -14.89 8.54 20.06
N GLY A 64 -14.13 8.60 18.99
CA GLY A 64 -12.93 7.79 18.81
C GLY A 64 -11.87 7.99 19.90
N GLN A 65 -11.78 9.17 20.52
CA GLN A 65 -10.85 9.41 21.62
C GLN A 65 -11.13 8.49 22.84
N LYS A 66 -12.38 8.14 23.07
CA LYS A 66 -12.74 7.20 24.14
C LYS A 66 -12.20 5.78 23.88
N PHE A 67 -11.96 5.46 22.60
CA PHE A 67 -11.42 4.18 22.13
C PHE A 67 -9.92 4.25 21.78
N GLY A 68 -9.26 5.37 22.09
CA GLY A 68 -7.85 5.56 21.79
C GLY A 68 -7.56 5.73 20.29
N ALA A 69 -8.52 6.21 19.50
CA ALA A 69 -8.31 6.47 18.07
C ALA A 69 -7.15 7.45 17.85
N LYS A 70 -6.40 7.20 16.80
CA LYS A 70 -5.28 8.03 16.37
C LYS A 70 -5.46 8.42 14.91
N GLN A 71 -5.03 9.64 14.58
CA GLN A 71 -4.97 10.05 13.19
C GLN A 71 -3.84 9.31 12.48
N GLN A 72 -4.13 8.77 11.33
CA GLN A 72 -3.17 8.09 10.49
C GLN A 72 -2.78 9.00 9.34
N GLY A 73 -1.49 9.21 9.16
CA GLY A 73 -0.97 10.01 8.06
C GLY A 73 -0.99 9.25 6.74
N GLN A 74 -0.87 10.01 5.66
CA GLN A 74 -0.92 9.51 4.29
C GLN A 74 0.13 8.41 4.03
N HIS A 75 1.37 8.56 4.49
CA HIS A 75 2.42 7.54 4.31
C HIS A 75 2.03 6.21 4.95
N CYS A 76 1.48 6.24 6.15
CA CYS A 76 1.06 5.03 6.83
C CYS A 76 -0.06 4.34 6.06
N TYR A 77 -1.11 5.08 5.71
CA TYR A 77 -2.24 4.52 4.96
C TYR A 77 -1.84 4.06 3.57
N CYS A 78 -1.26 4.95 2.77
CA CYS A 78 -1.04 4.69 1.34
C CYS A 78 0.09 3.70 1.07
N LEU A 79 1.06 3.54 1.97
CA LEU A 79 2.21 2.70 1.72
C LEU A 79 2.32 1.53 2.68
N PHE A 80 2.47 1.76 3.99
CA PHE A 80 2.65 0.67 4.95
C PHE A 80 1.50 -0.33 4.91
N ASN A 81 0.27 0.16 5.05
CA ASN A 81 -0.91 -0.70 5.05
C ASN A 81 -1.08 -1.43 3.73
N HIS A 82 -0.87 -0.75 2.61
CA HIS A 82 -1.01 -1.34 1.28
C HIS A 82 0.05 -2.40 1.00
N THR A 83 1.31 -2.14 1.36
CA THR A 83 2.39 -3.12 1.17
C THR A 83 2.18 -4.36 2.06
N GLU A 84 1.84 -4.16 3.35
CA GLU A 84 1.53 -5.27 4.26
C GLU A 84 0.33 -6.10 3.79
N ALA A 85 -0.69 -5.45 3.27
CA ALA A 85 -1.91 -6.10 2.78
C ALA A 85 -1.79 -6.71 1.38
N GLY A 86 -0.67 -6.50 0.70
CA GLY A 86 -0.50 -6.99 -0.67
C GLY A 86 -1.44 -6.32 -1.68
N PHE A 87 -1.89 -5.10 -1.41
CA PHE A 87 -2.79 -4.36 -2.27
C PHE A 87 -2.04 -3.20 -2.94
N PRO A 88 -1.50 -3.38 -4.16
CA PRO A 88 -0.71 -2.35 -4.82
C PRO A 88 -1.49 -1.05 -5.00
N ASN A 89 -0.93 0.06 -4.53
CA ASN A 89 -1.53 1.38 -4.66
C ASN A 89 -0.95 2.11 -5.88
N ILE A 90 -1.85 2.71 -6.66
CA ILE A 90 -1.46 3.59 -7.76
C ILE A 90 -0.62 4.76 -7.23
N ASN A 91 0.26 5.28 -8.07
CA ASN A 91 1.17 6.39 -7.76
C ASN A 91 2.22 6.10 -6.67
N LEU A 92 2.22 4.93 -6.06
CA LEU A 92 3.18 4.53 -5.03
C LEU A 92 3.91 3.24 -5.40
N HIS A 93 3.17 2.20 -5.78
CA HIS A 93 3.76 0.94 -6.21
C HIS A 93 3.99 0.88 -7.71
N TYR A 94 3.20 1.63 -8.49
CA TYR A 94 3.34 1.70 -9.95
C TYR A 94 2.82 3.03 -10.50
N PRO A 95 3.41 3.54 -11.59
CA PRO A 95 2.94 4.74 -12.27
C PRO A 95 1.73 4.44 -13.14
N LEU A 96 0.88 5.44 -13.33
CA LEU A 96 -0.15 5.41 -14.37
C LEU A 96 0.43 5.82 -15.73
N PRO A 97 -0.06 5.27 -16.85
CA PRO A 97 0.45 5.54 -18.19
C PRO A 97 -0.07 6.87 -18.77
N TRP A 98 -0.24 7.89 -17.94
CA TRP A 98 -0.85 9.15 -18.37
C TRP A 98 -0.05 9.87 -19.45
N PHE A 99 1.28 9.81 -19.36
CA PHE A 99 2.16 10.47 -20.35
C PHE A 99 2.29 9.68 -21.66
N GLU A 100 1.81 8.46 -21.67
CA GLU A 100 1.72 7.60 -22.87
C GLU A 100 0.36 7.75 -23.59
N SER A 101 -0.53 8.59 -23.07
CA SER A 101 -1.92 8.68 -23.53
C SER A 101 -2.11 9.53 -24.78
N GLY A 102 -1.03 10.04 -25.38
CA GLY A 102 -1.05 10.79 -26.63
C GLY A 102 -1.32 12.29 -26.48
N GLU A 103 -1.46 12.97 -27.62
CA GLU A 103 -1.47 14.43 -27.72
C GLU A 103 -2.64 15.09 -27.00
N GLY A 104 -3.80 14.42 -26.91
CA GLY A 104 -4.99 14.99 -26.27
C GLY A 104 -4.80 15.29 -24.79
N LEU A 105 -4.17 14.37 -24.04
CA LEU A 105 -3.89 14.60 -22.63
C LEU A 105 -2.79 15.67 -22.46
N ALA A 106 -1.78 15.66 -23.29
CA ALA A 106 -0.71 16.67 -23.25
C ALA A 106 -1.27 18.08 -23.48
N THR A 107 -2.16 18.22 -24.46
CA THR A 107 -2.84 19.50 -24.74
C THR A 107 -3.68 19.95 -23.56
N TRP A 108 -4.50 19.05 -23.02
CA TRP A 108 -5.32 19.34 -21.84
C TRP A 108 -4.47 19.76 -20.64
N CYS A 109 -3.36 19.09 -20.38
CA CYS A 109 -2.43 19.44 -19.30
C CYS A 109 -1.82 20.82 -19.48
N ALA A 110 -1.50 21.21 -20.72
CA ALA A 110 -0.97 22.52 -21.03
C ALA A 110 -2.00 23.64 -20.77
N GLU A 111 -3.27 23.36 -21.02
CA GLU A 111 -4.39 24.27 -20.74
C GLU A 111 -4.77 24.33 -19.24
N HIS A 112 -4.43 23.32 -18.47
CA HIS A 112 -4.77 23.17 -17.05
C HIS A 112 -3.54 22.91 -16.15
N PRO A 113 -2.52 23.77 -16.18
CA PRO A 113 -1.23 23.48 -15.57
C PRO A 113 -1.30 23.27 -14.04
N ALA A 114 -2.21 23.93 -13.36
CA ALA A 114 -2.37 23.78 -11.91
C ALA A 114 -2.86 22.38 -11.52
N ILE A 115 -3.75 21.77 -12.30
CA ILE A 115 -4.26 20.43 -12.05
C ILE A 115 -3.23 19.39 -12.53
N ALA A 116 -2.60 19.63 -13.68
CA ALA A 116 -1.61 18.76 -14.25
C ALA A 116 -0.36 18.63 -13.36
N SER A 117 0.14 19.73 -12.80
CA SER A 117 1.30 19.72 -11.91
C SER A 117 1.04 18.93 -10.62
N TYR A 118 -0.19 18.95 -10.11
CA TYR A 118 -0.56 18.23 -8.90
C TYR A 118 -0.53 16.71 -9.06
N ASN A 119 -0.91 16.19 -10.22
CA ASN A 119 -1.14 14.77 -10.41
C ASN A 119 -0.14 14.07 -11.33
N MET A 120 0.68 14.82 -12.08
CA MET A 120 1.43 14.27 -13.22
C MET A 120 2.96 14.40 -13.10
N GLY A 121 3.45 15.16 -12.13
CA GLY A 121 4.89 15.21 -11.84
C GLY A 121 5.37 13.88 -11.28
N ARG A 122 6.47 13.34 -11.84
CA ARG A 122 7.08 12.10 -11.36
C ARG A 122 8.59 12.14 -11.45
N ARG A 123 9.22 11.46 -10.50
CA ARG A 123 10.65 11.14 -10.52
C ARG A 123 10.81 9.64 -10.48
N LEU A 124 11.62 9.08 -11.34
CA LEU A 124 11.89 7.65 -11.41
C LEU A 124 13.17 7.33 -10.63
N ASN A 125 13.07 6.48 -9.62
CA ASN A 125 14.18 6.01 -8.80
C ASN A 125 14.29 4.48 -8.86
N GLY A 126 15.40 3.95 -8.35
CA GLY A 126 15.69 2.53 -8.29
C GLY A 126 16.44 1.99 -9.51
N SER A 127 16.88 0.76 -9.41
CA SER A 127 17.81 0.15 -10.38
C SER A 127 17.21 -0.12 -11.76
N VAL A 128 15.89 -0.03 -11.92
CA VAL A 128 15.22 -0.06 -13.24
C VAL A 128 15.61 1.17 -14.08
N GLY A 129 16.01 2.28 -13.43
CA GLY A 129 16.42 3.50 -14.12
C GLY A 129 15.23 4.18 -14.82
N ASP A 130 15.47 4.71 -16.02
CA ASP A 130 14.48 5.50 -16.77
C ASP A 130 13.50 4.65 -17.61
N ASP A 131 13.61 3.32 -17.52
CA ASP A 131 12.67 2.42 -18.22
C ASP A 131 11.29 2.47 -17.58
N LEU A 132 10.45 3.31 -18.16
CA LEU A 132 9.06 3.51 -17.70
C LEU A 132 8.18 2.31 -18.06
N GLN A 133 8.41 1.67 -19.20
CA GLN A 133 7.57 0.55 -19.68
C GLN A 133 7.65 -0.64 -18.73
N THR A 134 8.82 -0.93 -18.20
CA THR A 134 9.02 -1.99 -17.21
C THR A 134 8.26 -1.72 -15.89
N ARG A 135 7.96 -0.46 -15.58
CA ARG A 135 7.26 -0.06 -14.35
C ARG A 135 5.74 -0.15 -14.43
N PHE A 136 5.18 -0.18 -15.64
CA PHE A 136 3.74 -0.34 -15.80
C PHE A 136 3.31 -1.75 -15.41
N VAL A 137 2.14 -1.83 -14.81
CA VAL A 137 1.51 -3.08 -14.41
C VAL A 137 0.11 -3.20 -14.99
N THR A 138 -0.34 -4.43 -15.17
CA THR A 138 -1.68 -4.77 -15.60
C THR A 138 -2.53 -5.19 -14.40
N PRO A 139 -3.86 -5.29 -14.52
CA PRO A 139 -4.68 -5.86 -13.45
C PRO A 139 -4.23 -7.26 -13.02
N TYR A 140 -3.67 -8.03 -13.94
CA TYR A 140 -3.15 -9.38 -13.62
C TYR A 140 -1.86 -9.32 -12.82
N ASP A 141 -0.96 -8.40 -13.17
CA ASP A 141 0.29 -8.21 -12.42
C ASP A 141 0.03 -7.80 -10.97
N THR A 142 -1.07 -7.06 -10.71
CA THR A 142 -1.43 -6.57 -9.38
C THR A 142 -2.29 -7.55 -8.56
N GLY A 143 -2.58 -8.74 -9.10
CA GLY A 143 -3.48 -9.69 -8.44
C GLY A 143 -4.97 -9.36 -8.55
N LEU A 144 -5.33 -8.30 -9.27
CA LEU A 144 -6.72 -7.84 -9.45
C LEU A 144 -7.37 -8.38 -10.73
N GLY A 145 -6.74 -9.34 -11.41
CA GLY A 145 -7.26 -9.94 -12.63
C GLY A 145 -8.65 -10.57 -12.46
N PHE A 146 -9.01 -11.00 -11.25
CA PHE A 146 -10.33 -11.54 -10.94
C PHE A 146 -11.48 -10.53 -11.14
N LEU A 147 -11.17 -9.23 -11.12
CA LEU A 147 -12.15 -8.16 -11.39
C LEU A 147 -12.43 -7.99 -12.88
N VAL A 148 -11.53 -8.43 -13.76
CA VAL A 148 -11.70 -8.35 -15.21
C VAL A 148 -12.71 -9.38 -15.67
N LYS A 149 -13.80 -8.93 -16.31
CA LYS A 149 -14.87 -9.79 -16.82
C LYS A 149 -15.07 -9.54 -18.31
N PHE A 150 -14.99 -10.61 -19.10
CA PHE A 150 -15.14 -10.54 -20.56
C PHE A 150 -16.57 -10.82 -21.05
N ASN A 151 -17.56 -10.75 -20.17
CA ASN A 151 -18.97 -10.97 -20.48
C ASN A 151 -19.72 -9.71 -20.95
N HIS A 152 -19.02 -8.61 -21.18
CA HIS A 152 -19.53 -7.36 -21.71
C HIS A 152 -18.43 -6.63 -22.49
N ASP A 153 -18.81 -5.63 -23.28
CA ASP A 153 -17.88 -4.81 -24.02
C ASP A 153 -17.33 -3.68 -23.16
N PHE A 154 -16.04 -3.41 -23.29
CA PHE A 154 -15.36 -2.30 -22.61
C PHE A 154 -14.08 -1.90 -23.34
N MET A 155 -13.62 -0.68 -23.13
CA MET A 155 -12.38 -0.17 -23.73
C MET A 155 -11.18 -0.97 -23.21
N GLY A 156 -10.33 -1.48 -24.12
CA GLY A 156 -9.16 -2.27 -23.78
C GLY A 156 -9.41 -3.78 -23.63
N ARG A 157 -10.63 -4.27 -23.88
CA ARG A 157 -10.99 -5.69 -23.79
C ARG A 157 -10.03 -6.62 -24.55
N GLU A 158 -9.77 -6.34 -25.82
CA GLU A 158 -8.90 -7.17 -26.66
C GLU A 158 -7.45 -7.22 -26.13
N ALA A 159 -6.96 -6.11 -25.59
CA ALA A 159 -5.64 -6.07 -24.99
C ALA A 159 -5.58 -6.92 -23.72
N LEU A 160 -6.61 -6.83 -22.87
CA LEU A 160 -6.68 -7.60 -21.62
C LEU A 160 -6.91 -9.10 -21.87
N GLU A 161 -7.65 -9.48 -22.93
CA GLU A 161 -7.79 -10.88 -23.34
C GLU A 161 -6.43 -11.49 -23.73
N LYS A 162 -5.59 -10.74 -24.46
CA LYS A 162 -4.22 -11.16 -24.82
C LYS A 162 -3.33 -11.30 -23.58
N ILE A 163 -3.41 -10.35 -22.67
CA ILE A 163 -2.63 -10.36 -21.41
C ILE A 163 -3.08 -11.53 -20.53
N ALA A 164 -4.39 -11.76 -20.39
CA ALA A 164 -4.94 -12.87 -19.63
C ALA A 164 -4.44 -14.24 -20.13
N ALA A 165 -4.29 -14.37 -21.44
CA ALA A 165 -3.79 -15.61 -22.07
C ALA A 165 -2.26 -15.82 -21.88
N ASN A 166 -1.51 -14.77 -21.58
CA ASN A 166 -0.05 -14.81 -21.46
C ASN A 166 0.43 -13.90 -20.33
N GLN A 167 0.10 -14.25 -19.10
CA GLN A 167 0.53 -13.50 -17.92
C GLN A 167 2.04 -13.71 -17.68
N THR A 168 2.78 -12.64 -17.69
CA THR A 168 4.24 -12.67 -17.52
C THR A 168 4.70 -12.28 -16.11
N ARG A 169 3.82 -11.65 -15.33
CA ARG A 169 4.10 -11.25 -13.94
C ARG A 169 2.88 -11.45 -13.06
N ASN A 170 3.12 -11.60 -11.78
CA ASN A 170 2.11 -11.53 -10.73
C ASN A 170 2.73 -10.93 -9.48
N VAL A 171 1.87 -10.44 -8.58
CA VAL A 171 2.29 -9.83 -7.33
C VAL A 171 2.67 -10.89 -6.28
N CYS A 172 3.71 -10.59 -5.52
CA CYS A 172 4.08 -11.32 -4.31
C CYS A 172 4.64 -10.35 -3.27
N THR A 173 4.85 -10.83 -2.05
CA THR A 173 5.64 -10.10 -1.05
C THR A 173 7.08 -10.60 -1.10
N LEU A 174 8.01 -9.65 -1.09
CA LEU A 174 9.44 -9.90 -0.94
C LEU A 174 9.87 -9.46 0.46
N GLU A 175 10.41 -10.38 1.25
CA GLU A 175 11.03 -10.10 2.55
C GLU A 175 12.53 -9.91 2.34
N TRP A 176 13.08 -8.84 2.89
CA TRP A 176 14.47 -8.44 2.69
C TRP A 176 15.38 -9.03 3.75
N ASP A 177 16.51 -9.59 3.32
CA ASP A 177 17.51 -10.13 4.22
C ASP A 177 18.18 -9.04 5.05
N PRO A 178 18.08 -9.10 6.40
CA PRO A 178 18.55 -8.04 7.26
C PRO A 178 20.06 -7.82 7.20
N GLU A 179 20.85 -8.86 6.93
CA GLU A 179 22.31 -8.73 6.79
C GLU A 179 22.66 -7.97 5.50
N SER A 180 21.96 -8.26 4.41
CA SER A 180 22.12 -7.54 3.16
C SER A 180 21.74 -6.07 3.29
N VAL A 181 20.62 -5.78 3.96
CA VAL A 181 20.21 -4.40 4.29
C VAL A 181 21.27 -3.71 5.16
N GLY A 182 21.79 -4.40 6.16
CA GLY A 182 22.87 -3.91 7.01
C GLY A 182 24.14 -3.55 6.23
N ARG A 183 24.49 -4.35 5.21
CA ARG A 183 25.65 -4.03 4.33
C ARG A 183 25.41 -2.76 3.51
N VAL A 184 24.20 -2.56 2.96
CA VAL A 184 23.85 -1.31 2.25
C VAL A 184 23.94 -0.12 3.19
N PHE A 185 23.40 -0.25 4.40
CA PHE A 185 23.44 0.81 5.42
C PHE A 185 24.88 1.15 5.83
N ALA A 186 25.72 0.17 6.02
CA ALA A 186 27.15 0.37 6.32
C ALA A 186 27.89 1.06 5.16
N ALA A 187 27.65 0.61 3.93
CA ALA A 187 28.27 1.19 2.74
C ALA A 187 27.83 2.64 2.51
N MET A 188 26.58 2.97 2.73
CA MET A 188 26.03 4.33 2.68
C MET A 188 26.73 5.28 3.66
N ASN A 189 27.15 4.78 4.83
CA ASN A 189 27.83 5.55 5.85
C ASN A 189 29.37 5.50 5.72
N THR A 190 29.91 4.93 4.65
CA THR A 190 31.35 4.86 4.39
C THR A 190 31.79 6.01 3.48
N ALA A 191 32.70 6.82 3.94
CA ALA A 191 33.21 7.97 3.19
C ALA A 191 33.79 7.55 1.82
N GLY A 192 33.40 8.26 0.77
CA GLY A 192 33.84 8.00 -0.59
C GLY A 192 32.91 7.06 -1.39
N ASN A 193 31.98 6.39 -0.76
CA ASN A 193 30.96 5.60 -1.43
C ASN A 193 29.81 6.50 -1.94
N ASN A 194 29.27 6.15 -3.09
CA ASN A 194 28.07 6.77 -3.67
C ASN A 194 26.90 5.77 -3.64
N VAL A 195 26.62 5.24 -2.47
CA VAL A 195 25.49 4.31 -2.26
C VAL A 195 24.22 5.08 -1.94
N GLU A 196 23.12 4.69 -2.54
CA GLU A 196 21.83 5.34 -2.33
C GLU A 196 21.29 5.04 -0.92
N ASP A 197 20.70 6.07 -0.31
CA ASP A 197 20.18 6.01 1.06
C ASP A 197 19.03 5.00 1.22
N ILE A 198 19.18 4.08 2.18
CA ILE A 198 18.19 3.08 2.55
C ILE A 198 17.59 3.35 3.95
N SER A 199 17.99 4.40 4.62
CA SER A 199 17.59 4.67 6.01
C SER A 199 16.14 5.11 6.18
N ASP A 200 15.53 5.67 5.15
CA ASP A 200 14.12 6.03 5.18
C ASP A 200 13.27 4.74 5.31
N PRO A 201 12.28 4.70 6.19
CA PRO A 201 11.42 3.53 6.36
C PRO A 201 10.55 3.23 5.14
N THR A 202 10.52 4.10 4.13
CA THR A 202 9.74 3.92 2.90
C THR A 202 10.52 4.30 1.64
N ASP A 203 10.12 3.75 0.51
CA ASP A 203 10.67 4.13 -0.81
C ASP A 203 9.90 5.26 -1.49
N CYS A 204 8.67 5.48 -1.07
CA CYS A 204 7.80 6.42 -1.73
C CYS A 204 7.77 7.72 -0.95
N ARG A 205 8.21 8.75 -1.60
CA ARG A 205 8.12 10.10 -1.08
C ARG A 205 7.09 10.87 -1.90
N PHE A 206 6.09 11.40 -1.23
CA PHE A 206 5.42 12.56 -1.75
C PHE A 206 6.37 13.74 -1.56
N VAL A 207 7.06 14.14 -2.60
CA VAL A 207 7.87 15.35 -2.53
C VAL A 207 6.93 16.53 -2.63
N TYR A 208 6.44 16.98 -1.50
CA TYR A 208 5.72 18.23 -1.36
C TYR A 208 6.71 19.40 -1.43
N ASN A 209 7.04 19.78 -2.62
CA ASN A 209 7.53 21.12 -2.88
C ASN A 209 6.37 21.89 -3.53
N PHE A 210 5.98 23.01 -2.95
CA PHE A 210 4.92 23.89 -3.53
C PHE A 210 5.18 24.26 -5.00
N ALA A 211 6.42 24.20 -5.44
CA ALA A 211 6.81 24.50 -6.81
C ALA A 211 6.83 23.27 -7.73
N ASN A 212 7.05 22.07 -7.19
CA ASN A 212 7.20 20.83 -7.97
C ASN A 212 6.61 19.66 -7.20
N GLN A 213 5.29 19.55 -7.19
CA GLN A 213 4.63 18.38 -6.63
C GLN A 213 4.90 17.21 -7.57
N CYS A 214 5.68 16.24 -7.13
CA CYS A 214 5.93 15.04 -7.90
C CYS A 214 5.87 13.80 -7.01
N TYR A 215 5.44 12.71 -7.62
CA TYR A 215 5.54 11.38 -7.02
C TYR A 215 6.92 10.81 -7.32
N GLU A 216 7.57 10.24 -6.33
CA GLU A 216 8.74 9.41 -6.53
C GLU A 216 8.30 7.96 -6.67
N TYR A 217 8.58 7.39 -7.84
CA TYR A 217 8.32 5.98 -8.11
C TYR A 217 9.64 5.24 -8.06
N ARG A 218 9.73 4.36 -7.09
CA ARG A 218 10.86 3.45 -7.02
C ARG A 218 10.51 2.10 -7.59
N ALA A 219 11.37 1.57 -8.46
CA ALA A 219 11.34 0.19 -8.89
C ALA A 219 12.75 -0.36 -8.98
N ASP A 220 13.00 -1.45 -8.28
CA ASP A 220 14.28 -2.15 -8.28
C ASP A 220 14.16 -3.48 -9.02
N LYS A 221 15.22 -3.84 -9.76
CA LYS A 221 15.29 -5.10 -10.51
C LYS A 221 15.30 -6.27 -9.55
N VAL A 222 14.53 -7.30 -9.86
CA VAL A 222 14.57 -8.61 -9.20
C VAL A 222 15.17 -9.62 -10.15
N LEU A 223 16.23 -10.29 -9.70
CA LEU A 223 17.01 -11.25 -10.47
C LEU A 223 16.86 -12.64 -9.90
N ASN A 224 16.89 -13.64 -10.76
CA ASN A 224 17.02 -15.04 -10.37
C ASN A 224 18.51 -15.42 -10.12
N GLU A 225 18.78 -16.66 -9.72
CA GLU A 225 20.13 -17.18 -9.45
C GLU A 225 21.10 -17.01 -10.64
N ALA A 226 20.61 -17.03 -11.87
CA ALA A 226 21.41 -16.84 -13.08
C ALA A 226 21.67 -15.36 -13.40
N GLY A 227 21.25 -14.43 -12.55
CA GLY A 227 21.37 -12.98 -12.78
C GLY A 227 20.40 -12.43 -13.83
N LYS A 228 19.44 -13.23 -14.28
CA LYS A 228 18.41 -12.77 -15.24
C LYS A 228 17.34 -11.98 -14.49
N MET A 229 16.98 -10.82 -15.01
CA MET A 229 15.86 -10.04 -14.51
C MET A 229 14.54 -10.81 -14.75
N ILE A 230 13.78 -11.02 -13.69
CA ILE A 230 12.50 -11.74 -13.70
C ILE A 230 11.32 -10.84 -13.30
N GLY A 231 11.58 -9.60 -12.98
CA GLY A 231 10.57 -8.62 -12.61
C GLY A 231 11.14 -7.47 -11.81
N ILE A 232 10.27 -6.78 -11.09
CA ILE A 232 10.60 -5.59 -10.31
C ILE A 232 10.05 -5.68 -8.89
N SER A 233 10.67 -4.92 -7.99
CA SER A 233 10.21 -4.65 -6.63
C SER A 233 9.86 -3.18 -6.48
N SER A 234 8.78 -2.88 -5.76
CA SER A 234 8.35 -1.52 -5.45
C SER A 234 7.63 -1.45 -4.10
N GLY A 235 7.52 -0.23 -3.56
CA GLY A 235 6.81 0.02 -2.32
C GLY A 235 7.46 -0.61 -1.09
N ARG A 236 8.79 -0.54 -1.00
CA ARG A 236 9.52 -1.00 0.17
C ARG A 236 9.11 -0.24 1.42
N ILE A 237 8.91 -0.97 2.49
CA ILE A 237 8.68 -0.44 3.84
C ILE A 237 9.52 -1.21 4.86
N HIS A 238 9.83 -0.55 5.97
CA HIS A 238 10.13 -1.25 7.21
C HIS A 238 8.82 -1.44 7.97
N SER A 239 8.29 -2.66 7.93
CA SER A 239 7.05 -2.97 8.65
C SER A 239 7.29 -2.92 10.16
N TYR A 240 6.65 -1.99 10.83
CA TYR A 240 6.69 -1.91 12.29
C TYR A 240 5.85 -2.99 12.97
N SER A 241 4.85 -3.51 12.26
CA SER A 241 4.00 -4.60 12.76
C SER A 241 4.76 -5.91 12.87
N TYR A 242 5.74 -6.13 12.00
CA TYR A 242 6.48 -7.39 11.89
C TYR A 242 7.98 -7.26 12.16
N GLY A 243 8.48 -6.05 12.33
CA GLY A 243 9.90 -5.80 12.61
C GLY A 243 10.84 -6.18 11.46
N THR A 244 10.36 -6.15 10.21
CA THR A 244 11.13 -6.56 9.04
C THR A 244 10.91 -5.61 7.86
N MET A 245 11.82 -5.65 6.91
CA MET A 245 11.71 -4.90 5.65
C MET A 245 11.03 -5.76 4.60
N ILE A 246 9.98 -5.23 3.98
CA ILE A 246 9.24 -5.91 2.92
C ILE A 246 8.95 -4.95 1.76
N SER A 247 8.65 -5.52 0.60
CA SER A 247 8.17 -4.80 -0.60
C SER A 247 7.22 -5.67 -1.40
N LEU A 248 6.53 -5.08 -2.38
CA LEU A 248 5.78 -5.86 -3.36
C LEU A 248 6.68 -6.16 -4.56
N GLY A 249 6.74 -7.43 -4.94
CA GLY A 249 7.36 -7.91 -6.16
C GLY A 249 6.31 -8.12 -7.24
N PHE A 250 6.57 -7.62 -8.45
CA PHE A 250 5.81 -7.95 -9.68
C PHE A 250 6.74 -8.79 -10.54
N ILE A 251 6.72 -10.11 -10.36
CA ILE A 251 7.72 -11.01 -10.92
C ILE A 251 7.09 -12.15 -11.72
N ASP A 252 7.90 -12.85 -12.50
CA ASP A 252 7.54 -14.06 -13.22
C ASP A 252 6.88 -15.07 -12.26
N PRO A 253 5.66 -15.53 -12.54
CA PRO A 253 4.91 -16.42 -11.66
C PRO A 253 5.61 -17.72 -11.31
N THR A 254 6.52 -18.19 -12.16
CA THR A 254 7.27 -19.43 -11.92
C THR A 254 8.19 -19.36 -10.70
N TYR A 255 8.54 -18.15 -10.25
CA TYR A 255 9.34 -17.91 -9.06
C TYR A 255 8.50 -17.60 -7.81
N ILE A 256 7.18 -17.45 -7.94
CA ILE A 256 6.28 -17.12 -6.82
C ILE A 256 5.95 -18.37 -6.02
N ARG A 257 6.93 -18.82 -5.24
CA ARG A 257 6.76 -19.85 -4.22
C ARG A 257 7.39 -19.36 -2.93
N GLU A 258 6.67 -19.42 -1.84
CA GLU A 258 7.17 -19.02 -0.52
C GLU A 258 8.50 -19.74 -0.20
N GLY A 259 9.47 -18.96 0.24
CA GLY A 259 10.84 -19.42 0.50
C GLY A 259 11.80 -19.31 -0.69
N THR A 260 11.33 -18.96 -1.90
CA THR A 260 12.24 -18.76 -3.05
C THR A 260 13.18 -17.58 -2.79
N GLU A 261 14.48 -17.82 -2.84
CA GLU A 261 15.51 -16.78 -2.71
C GLU A 261 15.77 -16.11 -4.05
N LEU A 262 15.87 -14.81 -4.04
CA LEU A 262 16.08 -13.95 -5.21
C LEU A 262 17.07 -12.83 -4.85
N THR A 263 17.55 -12.13 -5.84
CA THR A 263 18.40 -10.95 -5.66
C THR A 263 17.67 -9.70 -6.12
N LEU A 264 17.65 -8.68 -5.27
CA LEU A 264 17.18 -7.34 -5.60
C LEU A 264 18.42 -6.45 -5.79
N VAL A 265 18.41 -5.61 -6.83
CA VAL A 265 19.50 -4.66 -7.07
C VAL A 265 19.09 -3.31 -6.48
N TRP A 266 19.71 -2.93 -5.37
CA TRP A 266 19.47 -1.63 -4.73
C TRP A 266 20.31 -0.52 -5.37
N GLY A 267 19.71 0.64 -5.59
CA GLY A 267 20.38 1.85 -6.08
C GLY A 267 20.06 2.19 -7.53
N THR A 268 19.85 3.48 -7.78
CA THR A 268 19.64 4.04 -9.13
C THR A 268 20.92 3.87 -9.98
N PRO A 269 20.85 3.74 -11.32
CA PRO A 269 22.04 3.50 -12.17
C PRO A 269 23.16 4.54 -12.04
N SER A 270 22.87 5.75 -11.57
CA SER A 270 23.87 6.80 -11.29
C SER A 270 24.60 6.63 -9.96
N THR A 271 24.23 5.65 -9.15
CA THR A 271 24.82 5.34 -7.85
C THR A 271 25.57 4.01 -7.88
N GLN A 272 26.31 3.72 -6.84
CA GLN A 272 26.88 2.39 -6.62
C GLN A 272 25.74 1.42 -6.27
N GLN A 273 25.40 0.56 -7.21
CA GLN A 273 24.37 -0.45 -6.97
C GLN A 273 24.89 -1.60 -6.09
N MET A 274 24.02 -2.14 -5.27
CA MET A 274 24.33 -3.24 -4.36
C MET A 274 23.27 -4.33 -4.43
N ASP A 275 23.71 -5.57 -4.38
CA ASP A 275 22.84 -6.74 -4.32
C ASP A 275 22.31 -6.95 -2.91
N VAL A 276 21.00 -7.04 -2.79
CA VAL A 276 20.27 -7.36 -1.58
C VAL A 276 19.55 -8.69 -1.77
N LYS A 277 19.79 -9.65 -0.89
CA LYS A 277 19.03 -10.88 -0.89
C LYS A 277 17.59 -10.58 -0.46
N VAL A 278 16.64 -11.18 -1.15
CA VAL A 278 15.23 -11.17 -0.79
C VAL A 278 14.64 -12.56 -0.90
N ARG A 279 13.57 -12.79 -0.18
CA ARG A 279 12.86 -14.07 -0.20
C ARG A 279 11.39 -13.82 -0.51
N VAL A 280 10.81 -14.65 -1.37
CA VAL A 280 9.35 -14.66 -1.55
C VAL A 280 8.71 -15.09 -0.24
N ALA A 281 7.90 -14.24 0.32
CA ALA A 281 7.21 -14.45 1.59
C ALA A 281 5.72 -14.74 1.36
N ARG A 282 5.00 -14.99 2.45
CA ARG A 282 3.54 -15.13 2.43
C ARG A 282 2.87 -13.90 1.82
N TYR A 283 1.77 -14.12 1.13
CA TYR A 283 1.04 -13.05 0.47
C TYR A 283 -0.48 -13.20 0.72
N PRO A 284 -1.19 -12.17 1.17
CA PRO A 284 -0.67 -10.92 1.72
C PRO A 284 0.20 -11.13 2.97
N TYR A 285 1.10 -10.19 3.27
CA TYR A 285 2.01 -10.37 4.41
C TYR A 285 1.27 -10.38 5.75
N ASN A 286 0.22 -9.57 5.88
CA ASN A 286 -0.61 -9.45 7.08
C ASN A 286 -1.83 -10.40 7.10
N LYS A 287 -1.83 -11.48 6.31
CA LYS A 287 -2.99 -12.37 6.17
C LYS A 287 -3.52 -12.99 7.47
N ASP A 288 -2.70 -13.03 8.50
CA ASP A 288 -3.03 -13.54 9.83
C ASP A 288 -3.65 -12.49 10.76
N LEU A 289 -3.44 -11.20 10.49
CA LEU A 289 -3.96 -10.14 11.34
C LEU A 289 -5.39 -9.75 11.03
N VAL A 290 -5.79 -9.85 9.78
CA VAL A 290 -7.01 -9.22 9.34
C VAL A 290 -7.67 -9.85 8.16
N ARG A 291 -8.97 -9.67 8.09
CA ARG A 291 -9.75 -9.92 6.88
C ARG A 291 -11.05 -9.17 6.90
N ASN A 292 -11.28 -8.38 5.87
CA ASN A 292 -12.56 -7.74 5.63
C ASN A 292 -13.54 -8.66 4.89
N GLU A 293 -12.97 -9.51 4.02
CA GLU A 293 -13.77 -10.39 3.19
C GLU A 293 -14.27 -11.55 4.05
N ASP A 294 -15.51 -11.92 3.91
CA ASP A 294 -16.14 -13.10 4.49
C ASP A 294 -16.15 -13.22 6.02
N ARG A 295 -15.66 -12.22 6.77
CA ARG A 295 -15.84 -12.23 8.21
C ARG A 295 -17.24 -11.82 8.59
N ASP A 296 -17.83 -12.63 9.42
CA ASP A 296 -18.93 -12.18 10.24
C ASP A 296 -18.37 -11.16 11.24
N VAL A 297 -18.75 -9.90 11.07
CA VAL A 297 -18.25 -8.80 11.92
C VAL A 297 -18.69 -9.02 13.37
N SER A 298 -19.77 -9.74 13.61
CA SER A 298 -20.24 -10.11 14.95
C SER A 298 -19.26 -11.04 15.69
N GLU A 299 -18.45 -11.79 14.96
CA GLU A 299 -17.40 -12.68 15.51
C GLU A 299 -16.07 -11.96 15.75
N ILE A 300 -15.90 -10.73 15.28
CA ILE A 300 -14.71 -9.95 15.56
C ILE A 300 -14.74 -9.59 17.04
N PRO A 301 -13.74 -10.05 17.83
CA PRO A 301 -13.71 -9.72 19.24
C PRO A 301 -13.75 -8.21 19.41
N THR A 302 -14.73 -7.71 20.11
CA THR A 302 -14.71 -6.36 20.62
C THR A 302 -13.38 -6.18 21.33
N LEU A 303 -12.50 -5.35 20.77
CA LEU A 303 -11.30 -4.96 21.45
C LEU A 303 -11.75 -4.15 22.65
N GLY A 304 -12.08 -4.85 23.74
CA GLY A 304 -12.44 -4.19 24.99
C GLY A 304 -11.41 -3.11 25.26
N HIS A 305 -11.85 -2.00 25.78
CA HIS A 305 -11.04 -0.83 26.13
C HIS A 305 -9.70 -1.18 26.79
N GLY A 306 -9.59 -2.32 27.45
CA GLY A 306 -8.39 -2.79 28.10
C GLY A 306 -7.18 -3.06 27.19
N ARG A 307 -7.38 -3.49 25.94
CA ARG A 307 -6.25 -3.71 25.01
C ARG A 307 -5.63 -2.41 24.51
N MET A 308 -6.46 -1.44 24.20
CA MET A 308 -5.98 -0.14 23.78
C MET A 308 -5.35 0.62 24.94
N VAL A 309 -5.92 0.50 26.13
CA VAL A 309 -5.38 1.15 27.35
C VAL A 309 -4.06 0.53 27.76
N GLY A 310 -3.91 -0.78 27.71
CA GLY A 310 -2.64 -1.46 27.96
C GLY A 310 -1.54 -1.02 26.99
N GLN A 311 -1.91 -0.73 25.76
CA GLN A 311 -0.98 -0.23 24.73
C GLN A 311 -0.58 1.23 24.94
N THR A 312 -1.29 1.97 25.77
CA THR A 312 -1.08 3.40 25.96
C THR A 312 -0.57 3.79 27.35
N THR A 313 -0.26 2.83 28.19
CA THR A 313 0.13 3.10 29.58
C THR A 313 1.46 3.84 29.75
N GLY A 314 2.16 4.13 28.67
CA GLY A 314 3.33 5.01 28.69
C GLY A 314 4.59 4.44 29.38
N ASP A 315 4.48 3.28 30.01
CA ASP A 315 5.61 2.58 30.64
C ASP A 315 6.41 1.70 29.65
N GLY A 316 5.96 1.63 28.38
CA GLY A 316 6.60 0.82 27.36
C GLY A 316 6.39 -0.68 27.48
N SER A 317 5.80 -1.16 28.58
CA SER A 317 5.59 -2.59 28.82
C SER A 317 4.54 -3.20 27.89
N ALA A 318 3.56 -2.42 27.50
CA ALA A 318 2.49 -2.85 26.60
C ALA A 318 2.96 -3.20 25.18
N TRP A 319 4.00 -2.57 24.68
CA TRP A 319 4.60 -2.95 23.40
C TRP A 319 5.27 -4.33 23.48
N GLY A 320 5.91 -4.63 24.60
CA GLY A 320 6.51 -5.93 24.83
C GLY A 320 5.49 -7.06 24.92
N ASP A 321 4.36 -6.83 25.54
CA ASP A 321 3.32 -7.85 25.71
C ASP A 321 2.49 -8.05 24.42
N TRP A 322 2.26 -6.99 23.66
CA TRP A 322 1.63 -7.10 22.34
C TRP A 322 2.48 -7.95 21.39
N TYR A 323 3.79 -7.75 21.38
CA TYR A 323 4.72 -8.53 20.57
C TYR A 323 4.81 -10.00 21.03
N LYS A 324 4.73 -10.25 22.32
CA LYS A 324 4.75 -11.61 22.89
C LYS A 324 3.49 -12.40 22.58
N SER A 325 2.32 -11.78 22.57
CA SER A 325 1.05 -12.45 22.27
C SER A 325 0.90 -12.86 20.79
N TYR A 326 1.79 -12.39 19.91
CA TYR A 326 1.83 -12.81 18.51
C TYR A 326 2.78 -13.99 18.24
N ASN A 327 3.65 -14.31 19.18
CA ASN A 327 4.64 -15.41 19.08
C ASN A 327 4.26 -16.64 19.91
N GLU A 328 3.16 -16.57 20.66
CA GLU A 328 2.52 -17.70 21.35
C GLU A 328 1.29 -18.20 20.57
#